data_cdaa05d90e1c5b5171c19a565ee8325b
#
_entry.id   cdaa05d90e1c5b5171c19a565ee8325b
#
_cell.length_a   1.000
_cell.length_b   1.000
_cell.length_c   1.000
_cell.angle_alpha   90.00
_cell.angle_beta   90.00
_cell.angle_gamma   90.00
#
_symmetry.space_group_name_H-M   'P 1'
#
loop_
_entity.id
_entity.type
_entity.pdbx_description
1 polymer ?
#
loop_
_entity_poly.entity_id
_entity_poly.type
_entity_poly.pdbx_seq_one_letter_code
_entity_poly.pdbx_strand_id
1 'polypeptide(L)'
;MTPDPARGYALAALTGDLKIPAAKSATIRSLVEKRMDAELFAMSYDYVGDMAETVALIWTDVKYSPPTFIEVIEELQKANKASAALALERWLDRLDTTGRWALLKLATGGLRVGVSARLAKIAVAQEFKVSADEVEEIWHSIEPPYDELFGWLEGVGEKPNYTLGAGFRPVMLANPLEEGLLSQLDPLSYVAEWKWDGIRVQAISRGGERKLYTRTGEDIGNSFPDILNTLEFDAVIDGELLIRSQKSHKSHEPAPFSVLQKRLGRKRPSTKIISEMPAFIRAYDLLFEGEEDLRGVAFEDRRKRLEIWAKNAPSTIDISATIPFKTWQELSKIRSEARETGIEGLMLKRKTSFYLSGRPKNQWYKWKREPLTVDLVLMYAQRGHGRRSSYYSDFTLGAWSDAETLVPVCKAYSGYTDKELIKIDKWVREHTNDRFGPVRSVTPGLVLEIAFDAAQYSKRHKSGVALRFPRIKRLRWDKPISEAETLKHVKSLIQEPEF
;
A
#
# COMPACT_ATOMS: atom_id res chain seq x y z
N MET A 1 23.24 12.44 21.15
CA MET A 1 21.84 11.98 20.97
C MET A 1 20.93 13.20 20.87
N THR A 2 19.87 13.14 20.05
CA THR A 2 18.86 14.19 19.97
C THR A 2 18.06 14.23 21.27
N PRO A 3 17.90 15.39 21.96
CA PRO A 3 17.15 15.47 23.20
C PRO A 3 15.65 15.35 22.99
N ASP A 4 14.91 15.00 24.04
CA ASP A 4 13.46 15.06 24.06
C ASP A 4 12.95 16.51 24.08
N PRO A 5 11.78 16.78 23.47
CA PRO A 5 10.90 15.88 22.71
C PRO A 5 11.30 15.73 21.22
N ALA A 6 12.39 16.35 20.79
CA ALA A 6 12.81 16.34 19.39
C ALA A 6 13.10 14.92 18.88
N ARG A 7 13.68 14.06 19.71
CA ARG A 7 13.94 12.65 19.40
C ARG A 7 12.65 11.90 19.05
N GLY A 8 11.62 12.08 19.83
CA GLY A 8 10.31 11.43 19.63
C GLY A 8 9.62 11.90 18.35
N TYR A 9 9.59 13.19 18.11
CA TYR A 9 9.02 13.73 16.88
C TYR A 9 9.82 13.35 15.62
N ALA A 10 11.15 13.26 15.73
CA ALA A 10 11.98 12.78 14.62
C ALA A 10 11.66 11.31 14.29
N LEU A 11 11.49 10.47 15.31
CA LEU A 11 11.08 9.08 15.15
C LEU A 11 9.68 9.00 14.51
N ALA A 12 8.73 9.83 14.94
CA ALA A 12 7.39 9.90 14.34
C ALA A 12 7.43 10.33 12.86
N ALA A 13 8.31 11.24 12.50
CA ALA A 13 8.51 11.64 11.10
C ALA A 13 9.07 10.48 10.25
N LEU A 14 10.01 9.70 10.80
CA LEU A 14 10.59 8.53 10.12
C LEU A 14 9.61 7.37 9.96
N THR A 15 8.73 7.17 10.93
CA THR A 15 7.72 6.10 10.90
C THR A 15 6.45 6.48 10.15
N GLY A 16 6.26 7.77 9.84
CA GLY A 16 5.06 8.30 9.19
C GLY A 16 3.89 8.58 10.14
N ASP A 17 4.14 8.53 11.44
CA ASP A 17 3.13 8.79 12.49
C ASP A 17 2.97 10.29 12.80
N LEU A 18 3.93 11.12 12.38
CA LEU A 18 3.83 12.56 12.52
C LEU A 18 2.73 13.12 11.59
N LYS A 19 1.63 13.55 12.17
CA LYS A 19 0.47 14.12 11.44
C LYS A 19 0.42 15.63 11.60
N ILE A 20 0.38 16.34 10.47
CA ILE A 20 0.20 17.78 10.40
C ILE A 20 -1.03 18.09 9.51
N PRO A 21 -2.25 18.03 10.07
CA PRO A 21 -3.49 18.08 9.26
C PRO A 21 -3.69 19.39 8.49
N ALA A 22 -3.15 20.50 8.97
CA ALA A 22 -3.34 21.82 8.40
C ALA A 22 -2.44 22.12 7.19
N ALA A 23 -1.29 21.46 7.08
CA ALA A 23 -0.30 21.69 6.03
C ALA A 23 -0.49 20.76 4.83
N LYS A 24 -1.48 21.03 3.99
CA LYS A 24 -1.78 20.25 2.78
C LYS A 24 -1.14 20.85 1.54
N SER A 25 -0.89 20.04 0.51
CA SER A 25 -0.36 20.50 -0.79
C SER A 25 -1.16 21.65 -1.40
N ALA A 26 -2.47 21.68 -1.22
CA ALA A 26 -3.31 22.80 -1.68
C ALA A 26 -2.98 24.12 -0.95
N THR A 27 -2.65 24.07 0.34
CA THR A 27 -2.24 25.26 1.11
C THR A 27 -0.92 25.81 0.59
N ILE A 28 0.05 24.93 0.31
CA ILE A 28 1.36 25.29 -0.25
C ILE A 28 1.18 25.91 -1.64
N ARG A 29 0.38 25.30 -2.52
CA ARG A 29 0.07 25.83 -3.84
C ARG A 29 -0.50 27.26 -3.76
N SER A 30 -1.50 27.46 -2.90
CA SER A 30 -2.10 28.81 -2.72
C SER A 30 -1.12 29.85 -2.19
N LEU A 31 -0.12 29.47 -1.41
CA LEU A 31 0.93 30.38 -0.96
C LEU A 31 1.83 30.82 -2.11
N VAL A 32 2.25 29.88 -2.94
CA VAL A 32 3.13 30.15 -4.08
C VAL A 32 2.43 31.03 -5.12
N GLU A 33 1.19 30.70 -5.46
CA GLU A 33 0.37 31.45 -6.43
C GLU A 33 0.09 32.90 -6.01
N LYS A 34 0.25 33.24 -4.73
CA LYS A 34 0.18 34.64 -4.24
C LYS A 34 1.47 35.43 -4.46
N ARG A 35 2.60 34.76 -4.59
CA ARG A 35 3.93 35.39 -4.67
C ARG A 35 4.54 35.37 -6.06
N MET A 36 4.02 34.53 -6.95
CA MET A 36 4.53 34.42 -8.30
C MET A 36 3.42 34.14 -9.29
N ASP A 37 3.76 34.32 -10.55
CA ASP A 37 2.85 34.03 -11.66
C ASP A 37 2.45 32.55 -11.65
N ALA A 38 1.13 32.28 -11.73
CA ALA A 38 0.58 30.95 -11.62
C ALA A 38 0.95 30.06 -12.83
N GLU A 39 1.14 30.64 -14.02
CA GLU A 39 1.53 29.91 -15.21
C GLU A 39 3.01 29.49 -15.12
N LEU A 40 3.87 30.42 -14.69
CA LEU A 40 5.29 30.12 -14.46
C LEU A 40 5.47 29.03 -13.39
N PHE A 41 4.68 29.09 -12.31
CA PHE A 41 4.67 28.03 -11.29
C PHE A 41 4.22 26.69 -11.85
N ALA A 42 3.14 26.68 -12.64
CA ALA A 42 2.64 25.44 -13.24
C ALA A 42 3.69 24.81 -14.17
N MET A 43 4.35 25.62 -15.02
CA MET A 43 5.42 25.15 -15.91
C MET A 43 6.62 24.61 -15.12
N SER A 44 7.03 25.30 -14.04
CA SER A 44 8.12 24.85 -13.17
C SER A 44 7.78 23.53 -12.48
N TYR A 45 6.57 23.41 -11.97
CA TYR A 45 6.07 22.19 -11.34
C TYR A 45 5.99 21.01 -12.32
N ASP A 46 5.52 21.26 -13.55
CA ASP A 46 5.49 20.23 -14.61
C ASP A 46 6.89 19.75 -15.00
N TYR A 47 7.88 20.66 -14.95
CA TYR A 47 9.27 20.33 -15.24
C TYR A 47 9.92 19.50 -14.11
N VAL A 48 9.76 19.93 -12.87
CA VAL A 48 10.38 19.30 -11.67
C VAL A 48 9.61 18.04 -11.24
N GLY A 49 8.28 18.09 -11.28
CA GLY A 49 7.39 16.97 -10.92
C GLY A 49 7.20 16.73 -9.42
N ASP A 50 7.80 17.57 -8.56
CA ASP A 50 7.67 17.49 -7.10
C ASP A 50 7.40 18.88 -6.50
N MET A 51 6.29 19.01 -5.76
CA MET A 51 5.84 20.28 -5.20
C MET A 51 6.86 20.89 -4.23
N ALA A 52 7.41 20.09 -3.33
CA ALA A 52 8.34 20.58 -2.32
C ALA A 52 9.66 21.04 -2.94
N GLU A 53 10.16 20.29 -3.92
CA GLU A 53 11.38 20.63 -4.65
C GLU A 53 11.17 21.87 -5.51
N THR A 54 10.06 21.94 -6.26
CA THR A 54 9.70 23.10 -7.07
C THR A 54 9.67 24.38 -6.21
N VAL A 55 8.89 24.36 -5.14
CA VAL A 55 8.76 25.52 -4.25
C VAL A 55 10.08 25.90 -3.62
N ALA A 56 10.87 24.92 -3.16
CA ALA A 56 12.17 25.19 -2.55
C ALA A 56 13.15 25.89 -3.50
N LEU A 57 13.10 25.56 -4.81
CA LEU A 57 13.98 26.14 -5.83
C LEU A 57 13.56 27.55 -6.25
N ILE A 58 12.25 27.79 -6.38
CA ILE A 58 11.72 29.05 -6.93
C ILE A 58 11.44 30.12 -5.87
N TRP A 59 11.41 29.72 -4.58
CA TRP A 59 11.15 30.66 -3.49
C TRP A 59 12.33 31.62 -3.33
N THR A 60 12.10 32.88 -3.61
CA THR A 60 13.05 33.98 -3.40
C THR A 60 12.98 34.48 -1.96
N ASP A 61 13.75 35.52 -1.60
CA ASP A 61 13.79 36.15 -0.27
C ASP A 61 14.31 35.26 0.86
N VAL A 62 15.58 35.39 1.17
CA VAL A 62 16.20 34.65 2.27
C VAL A 62 16.74 35.63 3.30
N LYS A 63 16.09 35.63 4.45
CA LYS A 63 16.71 36.11 5.67
C LYS A 63 17.06 34.88 6.51
N TYR A 64 18.21 34.24 6.27
CA TYR A 64 18.55 32.98 6.92
C TYR A 64 18.55 33.14 8.45
N SER A 65 17.56 32.52 9.07
CA SER A 65 17.34 32.43 10.50
C SER A 65 16.45 31.21 10.75
N PRO A 66 17.00 29.98 10.60
CA PRO A 66 16.21 28.75 10.59
C PRO A 66 15.47 28.58 11.93
N PRO A 67 14.19 28.14 11.91
CA PRO A 67 13.49 27.72 13.13
C PRO A 67 14.11 26.43 13.65
N THR A 68 13.90 26.15 14.92
CA THR A 68 14.19 24.81 15.46
C THR A 68 13.15 23.81 14.98
N PHE A 69 13.52 22.53 14.97
CA PHE A 69 12.61 21.46 14.58
C PHE A 69 11.35 21.41 15.47
N ILE A 70 11.51 21.67 16.76
CA ILE A 70 10.40 21.65 17.74
C ILE A 70 9.44 22.82 17.50
N GLU A 71 9.95 24.04 17.29
CA GLU A 71 9.09 25.20 16.96
C GLU A 71 8.20 24.91 15.76
N VAL A 72 8.76 24.29 14.71
CA VAL A 72 7.99 23.91 13.50
C VAL A 72 6.89 22.92 13.83
N ILE A 73 7.20 21.85 14.57
CA ILE A 73 6.23 20.80 14.87
C ILE A 73 5.11 21.32 15.77
N GLU A 74 5.45 21.96 16.87
CA GLU A 74 4.47 22.44 17.84
C GLU A 74 3.54 23.50 17.25
N GLU A 75 4.06 24.42 16.45
CA GLU A 75 3.23 25.42 15.81
C GLU A 75 2.30 24.81 14.76
N LEU A 76 2.80 23.90 13.91
CA LEU A 76 1.98 23.26 12.87
C LEU A 76 0.95 22.29 13.43
N GLN A 77 1.22 21.63 14.54
CA GLN A 77 0.22 20.75 15.18
C GLN A 77 -0.94 21.55 15.78
N LYS A 78 -0.69 22.73 16.33
CA LYS A 78 -1.69 23.63 16.90
C LYS A 78 -2.41 24.48 15.85
N ALA A 79 -1.89 24.52 14.62
CA ALA A 79 -2.36 25.41 13.57
C ALA A 79 -3.68 24.94 12.94
N ASN A 80 -4.54 25.90 12.61
CA ASN A 80 -5.59 25.72 11.62
C ASN A 80 -5.04 26.00 10.19
N LYS A 81 -5.88 25.84 9.17
CA LYS A 81 -5.46 26.03 7.76
C LYS A 81 -4.86 27.42 7.49
N ALA A 82 -5.41 28.48 8.07
CA ALA A 82 -4.95 29.85 7.86
C ALA A 82 -3.64 30.12 8.58
N SER A 83 -3.53 29.77 9.86
CA SER A 83 -2.31 29.95 10.65
C SER A 83 -1.15 29.07 10.17
N ALA A 84 -1.42 27.85 9.68
CA ALA A 84 -0.41 27.00 9.05
C ALA A 84 0.16 27.62 7.78
N ALA A 85 -0.68 28.27 6.96
CA ALA A 85 -0.21 28.99 5.77
C ALA A 85 0.76 30.11 6.13
N LEU A 86 0.41 30.95 7.12
CA LEU A 86 1.26 32.05 7.60
C LEU A 86 2.58 31.54 8.21
N ALA A 87 2.50 30.46 9.00
CA ALA A 87 3.69 29.85 9.58
C ALA A 87 4.64 29.31 8.49
N LEU A 88 4.12 28.56 7.54
CA LEU A 88 4.89 28.03 6.41
C LEU A 88 5.54 29.16 5.59
N GLU A 89 4.80 30.23 5.27
CA GLU A 89 5.32 31.39 4.56
C GLU A 89 6.51 32.00 5.29
N ARG A 90 6.33 32.31 6.58
CA ARG A 90 7.37 32.89 7.43
C ARG A 90 8.64 32.01 7.51
N TRP A 91 8.50 30.70 7.57
CA TRP A 91 9.65 29.79 7.64
C TRP A 91 10.31 29.59 6.27
N LEU A 92 9.55 29.56 5.20
CA LEU A 92 10.11 29.53 3.84
C LEU A 92 11.01 30.74 3.58
N ASP A 93 10.66 31.92 4.10
CA ASP A 93 11.47 33.14 4.02
C ASP A 93 12.76 33.08 4.85
N ARG A 94 12.83 32.17 5.85
CA ARG A 94 13.94 32.06 6.81
C ARG A 94 14.88 30.89 6.52
N LEU A 95 14.55 30.02 5.58
CA LEU A 95 15.28 28.80 5.25
C LEU A 95 15.97 28.92 3.89
N ASP A 96 17.10 28.21 3.77
CA ASP A 96 17.72 27.94 2.48
C ASP A 96 16.91 26.90 1.66
N THR A 97 17.34 26.65 0.44
CA THR A 97 16.68 25.70 -0.46
C THR A 97 16.50 24.30 0.15
N THR A 98 17.53 23.79 0.85
CA THR A 98 17.50 22.47 1.48
C THR A 98 16.51 22.44 2.66
N GLY A 99 16.54 23.46 3.50
CA GLY A 99 15.63 23.62 4.63
C GLY A 99 14.17 23.78 4.18
N ARG A 100 13.91 24.53 3.12
CA ARG A 100 12.58 24.67 2.49
C ARG A 100 12.04 23.34 2.00
N TRP A 101 12.85 22.59 1.27
CA TRP A 101 12.50 21.26 0.82
C TRP A 101 12.18 20.33 2.00
N ALA A 102 13.02 20.30 3.02
CA ALA A 102 12.81 19.47 4.20
C ALA A 102 11.54 19.86 4.96
N LEU A 103 11.30 21.17 5.18
CA LEU A 103 10.10 21.69 5.81
C LEU A 103 8.83 21.25 5.06
N LEU A 104 8.81 21.42 3.75
CA LEU A 104 7.62 21.08 2.93
C LEU A 104 7.38 19.57 2.87
N LYS A 105 8.44 18.75 2.80
CA LYS A 105 8.34 17.28 2.87
C LYS A 105 7.83 16.82 4.23
N LEU A 106 8.31 17.41 5.32
CA LEU A 106 7.85 17.12 6.68
C LEU A 106 6.37 17.49 6.84
N ALA A 107 6.01 18.71 6.48
CA ALA A 107 4.66 19.25 6.62
C ALA A 107 3.60 18.48 5.82
N THR A 108 3.94 17.98 4.66
CA THR A 108 3.03 17.21 3.79
C THR A 108 3.06 15.70 4.02
N GLY A 109 3.88 15.21 4.96
CA GLY A 109 4.08 13.77 5.18
C GLY A 109 4.83 13.06 4.05
N GLY A 110 5.50 13.82 3.20
CA GLY A 110 6.26 13.32 2.05
C GLY A 110 7.73 13.00 2.33
N LEU A 111 8.15 13.02 3.60
CA LEU A 111 9.54 12.75 3.98
C LEU A 111 9.89 11.27 3.76
N ARG A 112 10.63 10.99 2.70
CA ARG A 112 11.07 9.64 2.34
C ARG A 112 12.60 9.58 2.36
N VAL A 113 13.15 9.06 3.44
CA VAL A 113 14.60 8.98 3.67
C VAL A 113 15.17 7.57 3.45
N GLY A 114 14.39 6.68 2.84
CA GLY A 114 14.82 5.29 2.56
C GLY A 114 14.74 4.35 3.78
N VAL A 115 14.23 4.82 4.90
CA VAL A 115 14.00 4.03 6.11
C VAL A 115 12.51 3.70 6.19
N SER A 116 12.17 2.41 6.31
CA SER A 116 10.78 2.00 6.58
C SER A 116 10.46 2.14 8.07
N ALA A 117 9.17 2.33 8.40
CA ALA A 117 8.72 2.39 9.80
C ALA A 117 9.22 1.18 10.63
N ARG A 118 9.17 -0.03 10.05
CA ARG A 118 9.67 -1.23 10.71
C ARG A 118 11.19 -1.18 10.96
N LEU A 119 11.97 -0.69 10.01
CA LEU A 119 13.42 -0.57 10.19
C LEU A 119 13.76 0.45 11.28
N ALA A 120 13.01 1.56 11.37
CA ALA A 120 13.16 2.52 12.45
C ALA A 120 12.87 1.90 13.83
N LYS A 121 11.80 1.12 13.95
CA LYS A 121 11.47 0.40 15.20
C LYS A 121 12.53 -0.64 15.57
N ILE A 122 13.05 -1.39 14.61
CA ILE A 122 14.15 -2.33 14.83
C ILE A 122 15.40 -1.60 15.31
N ALA A 123 15.73 -0.44 14.72
CA ALA A 123 16.88 0.34 15.15
C ALA A 123 16.75 0.85 16.60
N VAL A 124 15.56 1.32 16.99
CA VAL A 124 15.24 1.66 18.38
C VAL A 124 15.42 0.46 19.31
N ALA A 125 14.84 -0.69 18.93
CA ALA A 125 14.95 -1.91 19.74
C ALA A 125 16.41 -2.36 19.93
N GLN A 126 17.22 -2.27 18.87
CA GLN A 126 18.65 -2.63 18.92
C GLN A 126 19.45 -1.68 19.81
N GLU A 127 19.22 -0.38 19.71
CA GLU A 127 19.91 0.63 20.53
C GLU A 127 19.68 0.39 22.03
N PHE A 128 18.45 0.10 22.41
CA PHE A 128 18.08 -0.13 23.81
C PHE A 128 18.11 -1.60 24.23
N LYS A 129 18.57 -2.52 23.36
CA LYS A 129 18.71 -3.96 23.64
C LYS A 129 17.42 -4.66 24.07
N VAL A 130 16.28 -4.24 23.52
CA VAL A 130 14.98 -4.88 23.72
C VAL A 130 14.55 -5.63 22.45
N SER A 131 13.49 -6.45 22.54
CA SER A 131 12.95 -7.13 21.38
C SER A 131 12.24 -6.14 20.44
N ALA A 132 12.47 -6.27 19.12
CA ALA A 132 11.74 -5.48 18.14
C ALA A 132 10.23 -5.77 18.16
N ASP A 133 9.84 -7.00 18.51
CA ASP A 133 8.43 -7.37 18.64
C ASP A 133 7.78 -6.67 19.82
N GLU A 134 8.49 -6.48 20.94
CA GLU A 134 7.98 -5.70 22.07
C GLU A 134 7.75 -4.23 21.73
N VAL A 135 8.66 -3.61 20.96
CA VAL A 135 8.49 -2.23 20.47
C VAL A 135 7.32 -2.14 19.49
N GLU A 136 7.18 -3.11 18.59
CA GLU A 136 6.06 -3.14 17.64
C GLU A 136 4.71 -3.34 18.34
N GLU A 137 4.63 -4.14 19.38
CA GLU A 137 3.39 -4.41 20.13
C GLU A 137 2.84 -3.16 20.84
N ILE A 138 3.72 -2.38 21.48
CA ILE A 138 3.30 -1.15 22.17
C ILE A 138 3.09 0.03 21.24
N TRP A 139 3.59 -0.03 20.00
CA TRP A 139 3.63 1.10 19.09
C TRP A 139 2.27 1.75 18.82
N HIS A 140 1.21 0.95 18.76
CA HIS A 140 -0.13 1.44 18.45
C HIS A 140 -0.89 1.97 19.69
N SER A 141 -0.31 1.86 20.89
CA SER A 141 -0.85 2.40 22.13
C SER A 141 -0.16 3.69 22.59
N ILE A 142 0.88 4.12 21.87
CA ILE A 142 1.67 5.31 22.20
C ILE A 142 1.55 6.36 21.12
N GLU A 143 1.65 7.62 21.50
CA GLU A 143 1.59 8.77 20.59
C GLU A 143 2.89 9.60 20.63
N PRO A 144 3.26 10.29 19.52
CA PRO A 144 4.36 11.22 19.55
C PRO A 144 4.13 12.32 20.60
N PRO A 145 5.19 12.73 21.34
CA PRO A 145 6.61 12.47 21.10
C PRO A 145 7.16 11.17 21.71
N TYR A 146 6.36 10.19 22.09
CA TYR A 146 6.78 8.88 22.59
C TYR A 146 7.52 8.90 23.91
N ASP A 147 7.17 9.81 24.81
CA ASP A 147 7.82 9.96 26.13
C ASP A 147 7.73 8.66 26.96
N GLU A 148 6.60 7.99 26.92
CA GLU A 148 6.41 6.70 27.61
C GLU A 148 7.30 5.59 27.03
N LEU A 149 7.47 5.54 25.69
CA LEU A 149 8.38 4.61 25.04
C LEU A 149 9.80 4.81 25.50
N PHE A 150 10.29 6.04 25.42
CA PHE A 150 11.68 6.33 25.79
C PHE A 150 11.90 6.18 27.30
N GLY A 151 10.94 6.58 28.13
CA GLY A 151 11.00 6.35 29.56
C GLY A 151 11.17 4.87 29.92
N TRP A 152 10.39 3.98 29.27
CA TRP A 152 10.55 2.54 29.43
C TRP A 152 11.90 2.03 28.91
N LEU A 153 12.29 2.43 27.71
CA LEU A 153 13.54 1.99 27.06
C LEU A 153 14.78 2.40 27.84
N GLU A 154 14.74 3.53 28.54
CA GLU A 154 15.81 4.06 29.38
C GLU A 154 15.75 3.51 30.83
N GLY A 155 14.73 2.73 31.16
CA GLY A 155 14.57 2.14 32.49
C GLY A 155 14.12 3.12 33.58
N VAL A 156 13.62 4.30 33.21
CA VAL A 156 13.10 5.31 34.15
C VAL A 156 11.57 5.28 34.27
N GLY A 157 10.89 4.55 33.39
CA GLY A 157 9.45 4.36 33.36
C GLY A 157 9.05 2.89 33.22
N GLU A 158 7.79 2.61 33.48
CA GLU A 158 7.21 1.29 33.23
C GLU A 158 6.97 1.06 31.74
N LYS A 159 6.95 -0.23 31.33
CA LYS A 159 6.58 -0.59 29.94
C LYS A 159 5.15 -0.11 29.65
N PRO A 160 4.93 0.67 28.57
CA PRO A 160 3.58 1.09 28.22
C PRO A 160 2.62 -0.08 28.13
N ASN A 161 1.47 0.04 28.79
CA ASN A 161 0.54 -1.07 28.91
C ASN A 161 -0.28 -1.21 27.61
N TYR A 162 -0.08 -2.31 26.89
CA TYR A 162 -0.81 -2.66 25.67
C TYR A 162 -1.74 -3.85 25.85
N THR A 163 -1.74 -4.47 27.04
CA THR A 163 -2.02 -5.89 27.20
C THR A 163 -3.47 -6.31 27.19
N LEU A 164 -4.39 -5.48 27.59
CA LEU A 164 -5.76 -5.92 27.81
C LEU A 164 -6.78 -5.31 26.86
N GLY A 165 -6.38 -4.30 26.08
CA GLY A 165 -7.25 -3.60 25.15
C GLY A 165 -7.21 -4.14 23.72
N ALA A 166 -8.00 -3.48 22.87
CA ALA A 166 -8.10 -3.76 21.42
C ALA A 166 -6.90 -3.26 20.60
N GLY A 167 -5.67 -3.37 21.11
CA GLY A 167 -4.45 -2.98 20.42
C GLY A 167 -4.12 -3.88 19.24
N PHE A 168 -3.57 -3.30 18.16
CA PHE A 168 -3.09 -4.02 16.98
C PHE A 168 -1.94 -4.98 17.35
N ARG A 169 -1.93 -6.16 16.74
CA ARG A 169 -0.82 -7.12 16.87
C ARG A 169 -0.01 -7.17 15.57
N PRO A 170 1.33 -7.10 15.65
CA PRO A 170 2.18 -7.18 14.46
C PRO A 170 1.89 -8.42 13.63
N VAL A 171 1.68 -8.22 12.32
CA VAL A 171 1.20 -9.29 11.44
C VAL A 171 2.32 -10.16 10.89
N MET A 172 2.07 -11.45 10.80
CA MET A 172 2.91 -12.38 10.06
C MET A 172 2.67 -12.24 8.56
N LEU A 173 3.75 -12.19 7.78
CA LEU A 173 3.74 -12.00 6.33
C LEU A 173 4.29 -13.22 5.61
N ALA A 174 3.66 -13.58 4.48
CA ALA A 174 4.11 -14.66 3.63
C ALA A 174 5.25 -14.24 2.68
N ASN A 175 6.22 -15.14 2.46
CA ASN A 175 7.23 -15.02 1.42
C ASN A 175 6.61 -15.32 0.03
N PRO A 176 7.11 -14.72 -1.07
CA PRO A 176 6.76 -15.23 -2.39
C PRO A 176 7.27 -16.67 -2.52
N LEU A 177 6.48 -17.53 -3.15
CA LEU A 177 6.90 -18.87 -3.49
C LEU A 177 7.60 -18.84 -4.85
N GLU A 178 8.88 -19.19 -4.86
CA GLU A 178 9.67 -19.37 -6.07
C GLU A 178 9.50 -20.80 -6.58
N GLU A 179 9.39 -21.01 -7.89
CA GLU A 179 9.12 -22.32 -8.48
C GLU A 179 10.16 -23.38 -8.09
N GLY A 180 11.44 -23.01 -8.05
CA GLY A 180 12.52 -23.91 -7.61
C GLY A 180 12.45 -24.35 -6.16
N LEU A 181 11.68 -23.65 -5.32
CA LEU A 181 11.54 -24.00 -3.90
C LEU A 181 10.57 -25.14 -3.67
N LEU A 182 9.59 -25.35 -4.55
CA LEU A 182 8.57 -26.41 -4.39
C LEU A 182 9.17 -27.81 -4.29
N SER A 183 10.24 -28.08 -5.05
CA SER A 183 10.93 -29.38 -5.01
C SER A 183 11.62 -29.69 -3.67
N GLN A 184 11.83 -28.68 -2.83
CA GLN A 184 12.49 -28.79 -1.53
C GLN A 184 11.49 -28.84 -0.36
N LEU A 185 10.20 -28.62 -0.65
CA LEU A 185 9.14 -28.58 0.37
C LEU A 185 8.30 -29.87 0.32
N ASP A 186 8.02 -30.43 1.48
CA ASP A 186 7.06 -31.53 1.61
C ASP A 186 5.62 -30.97 1.58
N PRO A 187 4.77 -31.37 0.60
CA PRO A 187 3.40 -30.88 0.50
C PRO A 187 2.55 -31.23 1.72
N LEU A 188 2.81 -32.35 2.38
CA LEU A 188 2.05 -32.79 3.55
C LEU A 188 2.30 -31.93 4.80
N SER A 189 3.37 -31.16 4.81
CA SER A 189 3.71 -30.22 5.89
C SER A 189 2.98 -28.89 5.81
N TYR A 190 2.18 -28.65 4.75
CA TYR A 190 1.49 -27.38 4.51
C TYR A 190 -0.01 -27.55 4.40
N VAL A 191 -0.73 -26.47 4.77
CA VAL A 191 -2.15 -26.26 4.47
C VAL A 191 -2.23 -25.21 3.38
N ALA A 192 -3.08 -25.44 2.37
CA ALA A 192 -3.38 -24.47 1.33
C ALA A 192 -4.73 -23.81 1.57
N GLU A 193 -4.79 -22.49 1.34
CA GLU A 193 -5.99 -21.67 1.37
C GLU A 193 -5.99 -20.75 0.13
N TRP A 194 -7.14 -20.21 -0.24
CA TRP A 194 -7.20 -19.18 -1.26
C TRP A 194 -6.52 -17.89 -0.78
N LYS A 195 -5.75 -17.27 -1.65
CA LYS A 195 -5.29 -15.91 -1.44
C LYS A 195 -6.36 -14.96 -1.95
N TRP A 196 -7.11 -14.43 -1.01
CA TRP A 196 -8.21 -13.50 -1.28
C TRP A 196 -7.70 -12.14 -1.72
N ASP A 197 -8.45 -11.48 -2.62
CA ASP A 197 -8.18 -10.13 -3.10
C ASP A 197 -9.07 -9.13 -2.35
N GLY A 198 -8.64 -8.75 -1.16
CA GLY A 198 -9.33 -7.84 -0.26
C GLY A 198 -8.38 -6.92 0.47
N ILE A 199 -8.75 -6.56 1.67
CA ILE A 199 -7.89 -5.83 2.61
C ILE A 199 -7.69 -6.72 3.83
N ARG A 200 -6.44 -7.11 4.08
CA ARG A 200 -6.12 -7.82 5.31
C ARG A 200 -6.43 -6.96 6.52
N VAL A 201 -7.18 -7.53 7.45
CA VAL A 201 -7.57 -6.87 8.70
C VAL A 201 -7.34 -7.76 9.90
N GLN A 202 -7.07 -7.12 11.03
CA GLN A 202 -7.31 -7.69 12.34
C GLN A 202 -8.61 -7.11 12.89
N ALA A 203 -9.59 -7.98 13.13
CA ALA A 203 -10.78 -7.61 13.86
C ALA A 203 -10.60 -8.00 15.32
N ILE A 204 -10.72 -7.02 16.19
CA ILE A 204 -10.45 -7.13 17.61
C ILE A 204 -11.69 -6.73 18.38
N SER A 205 -12.12 -7.60 19.27
CA SER A 205 -13.13 -7.29 20.28
C SER A 205 -12.62 -7.83 21.62
N ARG A 206 -12.20 -6.94 22.49
CA ARG A 206 -11.62 -7.29 23.82
C ARG A 206 -11.84 -6.17 24.80
N GLY A 207 -12.12 -6.52 26.06
CA GLY A 207 -12.27 -5.54 27.13
C GLY A 207 -13.37 -4.50 26.89
N GLY A 208 -14.41 -4.83 26.10
CA GLY A 208 -15.47 -3.90 25.71
C GLY A 208 -15.11 -2.97 24.53
N GLU A 209 -13.87 -3.00 24.05
CA GLU A 209 -13.44 -2.23 22.89
C GLU A 209 -13.52 -3.06 21.61
N ARG A 210 -13.87 -2.39 20.50
CA ARG A 210 -13.95 -3.00 19.16
C ARG A 210 -13.11 -2.20 18.18
N LYS A 211 -12.24 -2.87 17.44
CA LYS A 211 -11.33 -2.25 16.48
C LYS A 211 -11.22 -3.08 15.21
N LEU A 212 -10.96 -2.39 14.11
CA LEU A 212 -10.70 -3.02 12.81
C LEU A 212 -9.42 -2.40 12.21
N TYR A 213 -8.31 -3.07 12.38
CA TYR A 213 -7.01 -2.60 11.90
C TYR A 213 -6.65 -3.18 10.54
N THR A 214 -6.09 -2.35 9.68
CA THR A 214 -5.45 -2.82 8.44
C THR A 214 -4.14 -3.54 8.75
N ARG A 215 -3.54 -4.14 7.74
CA ARG A 215 -2.21 -4.77 7.81
C ARG A 215 -1.12 -3.87 8.40
N THR A 216 -1.25 -2.56 8.29
CA THR A 216 -0.27 -1.57 8.78
C THR A 216 -0.64 -0.97 10.13
N GLY A 217 -1.75 -1.42 10.74
CA GLY A 217 -2.22 -0.94 12.04
C GLY A 217 -3.09 0.34 11.96
N GLU A 218 -3.55 0.74 10.77
CA GLU A 218 -4.51 1.83 10.64
C GLU A 218 -5.91 1.35 11.03
N ASP A 219 -6.58 2.03 11.96
CA ASP A 219 -7.97 1.74 12.33
C ASP A 219 -8.94 2.26 11.25
N ILE A 220 -9.60 1.32 10.59
CA ILE A 220 -10.60 1.59 9.55
C ILE A 220 -12.05 1.32 10.00
N GLY A 221 -12.27 1.08 11.29
CA GLY A 221 -13.58 0.73 11.83
C GLY A 221 -14.68 1.73 11.45
N ASN A 222 -14.39 3.04 11.43
CA ASN A 222 -15.34 4.07 11.02
C ASN A 222 -15.82 3.95 9.55
N SER A 223 -15.03 3.32 8.67
CA SER A 223 -15.40 3.05 7.29
C SER A 223 -16.24 1.77 7.14
N PHE A 224 -16.27 0.93 8.17
CA PHE A 224 -16.97 -0.35 8.19
C PHE A 224 -17.79 -0.54 9.47
N PRO A 225 -18.74 0.37 9.77
CA PRO A 225 -19.56 0.29 10.99
C PRO A 225 -20.44 -0.96 11.04
N ASP A 226 -20.83 -1.53 9.90
CA ASP A 226 -21.56 -2.78 9.77
C ASP A 226 -20.76 -4.00 10.24
N ILE A 227 -19.43 -3.97 10.12
CA ILE A 227 -18.55 -4.95 10.74
C ILE A 227 -18.37 -4.64 12.22
N LEU A 228 -17.93 -3.41 12.54
CA LEU A 228 -17.56 -3.03 13.90
C LEU A 228 -18.68 -3.29 14.91
N ASN A 229 -19.93 -3.02 14.51
CA ASN A 229 -21.10 -3.21 15.36
C ASN A 229 -21.46 -4.68 15.64
N THR A 230 -20.96 -5.60 14.82
CA THR A 230 -21.21 -7.05 14.99
C THR A 230 -20.11 -7.80 15.72
N LEU A 231 -19.01 -7.12 16.09
CA LEU A 231 -17.92 -7.75 16.83
C LEU A 231 -18.31 -7.97 18.31
N GLU A 232 -19.22 -8.91 18.55
CA GLU A 232 -19.74 -9.26 19.90
C GLU A 232 -19.13 -10.57 20.39
N PHE A 233 -17.81 -10.57 20.57
CA PHE A 233 -17.02 -11.71 21.04
C PHE A 233 -15.82 -11.21 21.82
N ASP A 234 -15.05 -12.10 22.44
CA ASP A 234 -13.76 -11.79 23.06
C ASP A 234 -12.66 -12.56 22.34
N ALA A 235 -12.11 -11.95 21.28
CA ALA A 235 -11.09 -12.57 20.43
C ALA A 235 -10.32 -11.55 19.58
N VAL A 236 -9.20 -12.00 19.00
CA VAL A 236 -8.47 -11.31 17.93
C VAL A 236 -8.37 -12.25 16.73
N ILE A 237 -9.00 -11.88 15.64
CA ILE A 237 -8.95 -12.64 14.38
C ILE A 237 -8.17 -11.90 13.30
N ASP A 238 -7.46 -12.67 12.49
CA ASP A 238 -6.77 -12.20 11.29
C ASP A 238 -7.53 -12.72 10.07
N GLY A 239 -7.91 -11.83 9.17
CA GLY A 239 -8.77 -12.18 8.04
C GLY A 239 -8.65 -11.22 6.88
N GLU A 240 -9.38 -11.50 5.81
CA GLU A 240 -9.53 -10.62 4.66
C GLU A 240 -10.89 -9.95 4.69
N LEU A 241 -10.90 -8.62 4.70
CA LEU A 241 -12.11 -7.80 4.57
C LEU A 241 -12.52 -7.76 3.10
N LEU A 242 -13.74 -8.13 2.83
CA LEU A 242 -14.32 -8.27 1.50
C LEU A 242 -15.69 -7.60 1.45
N ILE A 243 -16.17 -7.30 0.26
CA ILE A 243 -17.57 -6.89 0.03
C ILE A 243 -18.34 -8.08 -0.52
N ARG A 244 -19.57 -8.29 -0.04
CA ARG A 244 -20.45 -9.35 -0.52
C ARG A 244 -20.99 -8.99 -1.90
N SER A 245 -20.94 -9.93 -2.82
CA SER A 245 -21.57 -9.80 -4.14
C SER A 245 -23.10 -9.82 -4.00
N GLN A 246 -23.77 -8.82 -4.58
CA GLN A 246 -25.23 -8.79 -4.62
C GLN A 246 -25.82 -9.61 -5.78
N LYS A 247 -24.98 -10.04 -6.73
CA LYS A 247 -25.39 -10.82 -7.89
C LYS A 247 -25.42 -12.32 -7.61
N SER A 248 -24.90 -12.74 -6.47
CA SER A 248 -24.83 -14.15 -6.09
C SER A 248 -25.84 -14.48 -5.00
N HIS A 249 -26.51 -15.62 -5.17
CA HIS A 249 -27.34 -16.21 -4.12
C HIS A 249 -26.52 -16.96 -3.05
N LYS A 250 -25.20 -17.11 -3.27
CA LYS A 250 -24.30 -17.73 -2.29
C LYS A 250 -23.98 -16.73 -1.19
N SER A 251 -24.14 -17.15 0.04
CA SER A 251 -23.69 -16.38 1.21
C SER A 251 -22.17 -16.17 1.11
N HIS A 252 -21.69 -14.92 1.30
CA HIS A 252 -20.28 -14.57 1.35
C HIS A 252 -19.47 -14.77 0.03
N GLU A 253 -20.10 -14.71 -1.13
CA GLU A 253 -19.36 -14.59 -2.38
C GLU A 253 -18.75 -13.18 -2.49
N PRO A 254 -17.43 -13.04 -2.73
CA PRO A 254 -16.80 -11.74 -2.78
C PRO A 254 -17.14 -10.98 -4.07
N ALA A 255 -17.38 -9.68 -3.92
CA ALA A 255 -17.40 -8.74 -5.04
C ALA A 255 -15.96 -8.41 -5.47
N PRO A 256 -15.74 -7.84 -6.67
CA PRO A 256 -14.45 -7.36 -7.11
C PRO A 256 -13.83 -6.35 -6.14
N PHE A 257 -12.50 -6.34 -6.03
CA PHE A 257 -11.76 -5.43 -5.15
C PHE A 257 -12.06 -3.94 -5.39
N SER A 258 -12.39 -3.56 -6.62
CA SER A 258 -12.78 -2.19 -6.98
C SER A 258 -13.99 -1.67 -6.19
N VAL A 259 -14.91 -2.55 -5.82
CA VAL A 259 -16.08 -2.22 -4.98
C VAL A 259 -15.63 -1.92 -3.55
N LEU A 260 -14.73 -2.72 -3.00
CA LEU A 260 -14.14 -2.51 -1.67
C LEU A 260 -13.36 -1.18 -1.61
N GLN A 261 -12.60 -0.86 -2.66
CA GLN A 261 -11.88 0.43 -2.74
C GLN A 261 -12.82 1.64 -2.71
N LYS A 262 -13.96 1.58 -3.38
CA LYS A 262 -14.97 2.66 -3.33
C LYS A 262 -15.49 2.90 -1.93
N ARG A 263 -15.61 1.84 -1.12
CA ARG A 263 -16.08 1.92 0.26
C ARG A 263 -14.98 2.41 1.21
N LEU A 264 -13.75 1.90 1.09
CA LEU A 264 -12.62 2.28 1.94
C LEU A 264 -12.36 3.79 1.93
N GLY A 265 -12.54 4.46 0.80
CA GLY A 265 -12.39 5.92 0.68
C GLY A 265 -13.48 6.74 1.42
N ARG A 266 -14.45 6.10 2.09
CA ARG A 266 -15.57 6.74 2.78
C ARG A 266 -15.39 6.66 4.29
N LYS A 267 -14.87 7.72 4.91
CA LYS A 267 -14.68 7.77 6.39
C LYS A 267 -15.97 7.63 7.19
N ARG A 268 -17.13 8.00 6.61
CA ARG A 268 -18.48 7.85 7.20
C ARG A 268 -19.43 7.44 6.08
N PRO A 269 -19.59 6.16 5.79
CA PRO A 269 -20.49 5.68 4.75
C PRO A 269 -21.95 5.91 5.18
N SER A 270 -22.81 6.27 4.21
CA SER A 270 -24.25 6.33 4.43
C SER A 270 -24.86 4.93 4.53
N THR A 271 -26.05 4.83 5.13
CA THR A 271 -26.81 3.56 5.20
C THR A 271 -27.03 2.95 3.82
N LYS A 272 -27.27 3.76 2.79
CA LYS A 272 -27.39 3.32 1.41
C LYS A 272 -26.11 2.64 0.92
N ILE A 273 -24.94 3.24 1.15
CA ILE A 273 -23.65 2.65 0.75
C ILE A 273 -23.39 1.34 1.50
N ILE A 274 -23.74 1.27 2.78
CA ILE A 274 -23.60 0.06 3.59
C ILE A 274 -24.47 -1.07 3.02
N SER A 275 -25.72 -0.79 2.67
CA SER A 275 -26.64 -1.79 2.09
C SER A 275 -26.28 -2.22 0.67
N GLU A 276 -25.76 -1.30 -0.16
CA GLU A 276 -25.33 -1.61 -1.52
C GLU A 276 -23.97 -2.36 -1.57
N MET A 277 -23.14 -2.18 -0.57
CA MET A 277 -21.79 -2.77 -0.48
C MET A 277 -21.57 -3.38 0.91
N PRO A 278 -22.35 -4.39 1.33
CA PRO A 278 -22.22 -5.00 2.65
C PRO A 278 -20.86 -5.70 2.78
N ALA A 279 -20.14 -5.40 3.86
CA ALA A 279 -18.84 -5.99 4.12
C ALA A 279 -18.96 -7.29 4.92
N PHE A 280 -17.93 -8.12 4.79
CA PHE A 280 -17.71 -9.29 5.65
C PHE A 280 -16.22 -9.56 5.80
N ILE A 281 -15.85 -10.31 6.84
CA ILE A 281 -14.47 -10.75 7.08
C ILE A 281 -14.39 -12.25 6.81
N ARG A 282 -13.42 -12.65 5.99
CA ARG A 282 -13.05 -14.04 5.81
C ARG A 282 -11.84 -14.35 6.68
N ALA A 283 -12.08 -14.90 7.87
CA ALA A 283 -11.06 -15.21 8.84
C ALA A 283 -10.20 -16.40 8.38
N TYR A 284 -8.91 -16.34 8.63
CA TYR A 284 -7.95 -17.41 8.32
C TYR A 284 -6.96 -17.68 9.45
N ASP A 285 -6.99 -16.91 10.53
CA ASP A 285 -6.23 -17.21 11.75
C ASP A 285 -6.94 -16.64 12.99
N LEU A 286 -6.77 -17.30 14.14
CA LEU A 286 -7.23 -16.88 15.45
C LEU A 286 -6.00 -16.60 16.32
N LEU A 287 -5.82 -15.35 16.73
CA LEU A 287 -4.62 -14.93 17.46
C LEU A 287 -4.81 -14.90 18.97
N PHE A 288 -6.04 -14.57 19.40
CA PHE A 288 -6.43 -14.62 20.80
C PHE A 288 -7.86 -15.17 20.90
N GLU A 289 -8.11 -15.95 21.91
CA GLU A 289 -9.43 -16.41 22.32
C GLU A 289 -9.58 -16.11 23.82
N GLY A 290 -10.47 -15.16 24.17
CA GLY A 290 -10.48 -14.58 25.50
C GLY A 290 -9.11 -13.97 25.84
N GLU A 291 -8.56 -14.35 26.99
CA GLU A 291 -7.24 -13.88 27.43
C GLU A 291 -6.07 -14.70 26.87
N GLU A 292 -6.35 -15.84 26.25
CA GLU A 292 -5.30 -16.74 25.77
C GLU A 292 -4.65 -16.25 24.49
N ASP A 293 -3.34 -16.05 24.51
CA ASP A 293 -2.52 -15.72 23.32
C ASP A 293 -2.16 -17.00 22.55
N LEU A 294 -2.73 -17.17 21.38
CA LEU A 294 -2.54 -18.33 20.51
C LEU A 294 -1.37 -18.20 19.56
N ARG A 295 -0.67 -17.07 19.50
CA ARG A 295 0.43 -16.84 18.56
C ARG A 295 1.59 -17.81 18.75
N GLY A 296 1.80 -18.26 19.96
CA GLY A 296 2.77 -19.33 20.31
C GLY A 296 2.30 -20.76 20.05
N VAL A 297 1.08 -20.95 19.54
CA VAL A 297 0.52 -22.27 19.21
C VAL A 297 0.76 -22.60 17.73
N ALA A 298 0.90 -23.87 17.36
CA ALA A 298 1.06 -24.29 15.98
C ALA A 298 -0.16 -23.92 15.10
N PHE A 299 0.05 -23.55 13.83
CA PHE A 299 -1.01 -23.13 12.93
C PHE A 299 -2.16 -24.13 12.81
N GLU A 300 -1.86 -25.43 12.73
CA GLU A 300 -2.90 -26.46 12.62
C GLU A 300 -3.84 -26.49 13.83
N ASP A 301 -3.34 -26.19 15.02
CA ASP A 301 -4.17 -26.14 16.23
C ASP A 301 -4.92 -24.83 16.36
N ARG A 302 -4.28 -23.69 16.00
CA ARG A 302 -5.02 -22.40 15.86
C ARG A 302 -6.16 -22.52 14.84
N ARG A 303 -5.91 -23.25 13.74
CA ARG A 303 -6.93 -23.49 12.71
C ARG A 303 -8.12 -24.30 13.24
N LYS A 304 -7.89 -25.37 13.98
CA LYS A 304 -8.96 -26.15 14.64
C LYS A 304 -9.78 -25.28 15.59
N ARG A 305 -9.09 -24.44 16.37
CA ARG A 305 -9.75 -23.50 17.28
C ARG A 305 -10.58 -22.47 16.52
N LEU A 306 -10.06 -21.90 15.44
CA LEU A 306 -10.80 -21.00 14.56
C LEU A 306 -12.08 -21.65 14.01
N GLU A 307 -12.01 -22.91 13.60
CA GLU A 307 -13.18 -23.66 13.06
C GLU A 307 -14.25 -23.90 14.14
N ILE A 308 -13.84 -24.11 15.39
CA ILE A 308 -14.76 -24.24 16.53
C ILE A 308 -15.36 -22.86 16.85
N TRP A 309 -14.54 -21.85 17.00
CA TRP A 309 -14.95 -20.47 17.31
C TRP A 309 -15.92 -19.92 16.28
N ALA A 310 -15.69 -20.17 14.99
CA ALA A 310 -16.49 -19.67 13.90
C ALA A 310 -17.93 -20.18 13.88
N LYS A 311 -18.23 -21.29 14.56
CA LYS A 311 -19.62 -21.79 14.68
C LYS A 311 -20.55 -20.82 15.39
N ASN A 312 -19.99 -19.98 16.26
CA ASN A 312 -20.71 -18.96 17.03
C ASN A 312 -20.36 -17.52 16.58
N ALA A 313 -19.62 -17.38 15.49
CA ALA A 313 -19.22 -16.07 14.99
C ALA A 313 -20.42 -15.31 14.39
N PRO A 314 -20.38 -13.96 14.38
CA PRO A 314 -21.39 -13.17 13.69
C PRO A 314 -21.50 -13.51 12.20
N SER A 315 -22.68 -13.35 11.62
CA SER A 315 -22.93 -13.61 10.18
C SER A 315 -22.13 -12.72 9.23
N THR A 316 -21.42 -11.73 9.73
CA THR A 316 -20.47 -10.90 9.01
C THR A 316 -19.06 -11.49 8.96
N ILE A 317 -18.85 -12.64 9.58
CA ILE A 317 -17.56 -13.35 9.59
C ILE A 317 -17.77 -14.77 9.09
N ASP A 318 -17.00 -15.17 8.10
CA ASP A 318 -16.84 -16.57 7.68
C ASP A 318 -15.37 -17.00 7.79
N ILE A 319 -15.05 -18.23 7.45
CA ILE A 319 -13.69 -18.74 7.46
C ILE A 319 -13.21 -19.10 6.06
N SER A 320 -11.95 -18.81 5.80
CA SER A 320 -11.28 -19.23 4.57
C SER A 320 -11.21 -20.76 4.53
N ALA A 321 -11.81 -21.37 3.51
CA ALA A 321 -11.78 -22.84 3.36
C ALA A 321 -10.37 -23.32 3.04
N THR A 322 -9.97 -24.45 3.63
CA THR A 322 -8.76 -25.15 3.26
C THR A 322 -8.96 -25.94 1.97
N ILE A 323 -7.91 -25.99 1.15
CA ILE A 323 -7.90 -26.69 -0.13
C ILE A 323 -7.19 -28.03 0.07
N PRO A 324 -7.88 -29.18 -0.08
CA PRO A 324 -7.25 -30.48 0.02
C PRO A 324 -6.31 -30.73 -1.17
N PHE A 325 -5.12 -31.21 -0.91
CA PHE A 325 -4.15 -31.62 -1.92
C PHE A 325 -3.16 -32.62 -1.34
N LYS A 326 -2.53 -33.41 -2.21
CA LYS A 326 -1.51 -34.40 -1.84
C LYS A 326 -0.16 -34.11 -2.48
N THR A 327 -0.17 -33.45 -3.65
CA THR A 327 1.04 -33.15 -4.42
C THR A 327 1.05 -31.68 -4.87
N TRP A 328 2.24 -31.15 -5.12
CA TRP A 328 2.38 -29.80 -5.67
C TRP A 328 1.81 -29.65 -7.08
N GLN A 329 1.83 -30.73 -7.87
CA GLN A 329 1.24 -30.76 -9.21
C GLN A 329 -0.27 -30.61 -9.16
N GLU A 330 -0.95 -31.34 -8.27
CA GLU A 330 -2.39 -31.20 -8.03
C GLU A 330 -2.73 -29.77 -7.62
N LEU A 331 -2.01 -29.23 -6.65
CA LEU A 331 -2.25 -27.86 -6.15
C LEU A 331 -1.97 -26.80 -7.24
N SER A 332 -0.95 -26.99 -8.08
CA SER A 332 -0.64 -26.11 -9.21
C SER A 332 -1.79 -26.08 -10.24
N LYS A 333 -2.41 -27.24 -10.51
CA LYS A 333 -3.56 -27.35 -11.38
C LYS A 333 -4.74 -26.57 -10.80
N ILE A 334 -5.09 -26.79 -9.53
CA ILE A 334 -6.15 -26.05 -8.81
C ILE A 334 -5.89 -24.53 -8.91
N ARG A 335 -4.65 -24.07 -8.68
CA ARG A 335 -4.26 -22.65 -8.78
C ARG A 335 -4.49 -22.09 -10.20
N SER A 336 -4.14 -22.86 -11.23
CA SER A 336 -4.23 -22.40 -12.62
C SER A 336 -5.67 -22.33 -13.13
N GLU A 337 -6.54 -23.20 -12.61
CA GLU A 337 -7.95 -23.29 -12.99
C GLU A 337 -8.84 -22.27 -12.23
N ALA A 338 -8.37 -21.75 -11.08
CA ALA A 338 -9.12 -20.78 -10.30
C ALA A 338 -9.31 -19.47 -11.07
N ARG A 339 -10.53 -19.18 -11.50
CA ARG A 339 -10.91 -17.94 -12.21
C ARG A 339 -11.98 -17.15 -11.46
N GLU A 340 -12.29 -17.54 -10.25
CA GLU A 340 -13.33 -16.91 -9.43
C GLU A 340 -12.92 -15.51 -9.02
N THR A 341 -13.90 -14.63 -8.93
CA THR A 341 -13.74 -13.26 -8.45
C THR A 341 -13.19 -13.26 -7.02
N GLY A 342 -12.27 -12.36 -6.76
CA GLY A 342 -11.69 -12.20 -5.42
C GLY A 342 -10.56 -13.18 -5.06
N ILE A 343 -10.07 -14.00 -6.00
CA ILE A 343 -8.94 -14.91 -5.78
C ILE A 343 -7.71 -14.44 -6.55
N GLU A 344 -6.60 -14.19 -5.84
CA GLU A 344 -5.29 -13.82 -6.43
C GLU A 344 -4.32 -15.01 -6.58
N GLY A 345 -4.63 -16.16 -6.02
CA GLY A 345 -3.76 -17.34 -5.96
C GLY A 345 -3.96 -18.13 -4.68
N LEU A 346 -2.89 -18.68 -4.17
CA LEU A 346 -2.88 -19.53 -2.98
C LEU A 346 -2.00 -18.95 -1.86
N MET A 347 -2.38 -19.27 -0.63
CA MET A 347 -1.56 -19.15 0.57
C MET A 347 -1.19 -20.56 1.05
N LEU A 348 0.10 -20.80 1.29
CA LEU A 348 0.61 -22.01 1.89
C LEU A 348 1.08 -21.69 3.29
N LYS A 349 0.54 -22.36 4.28
CA LYS A 349 0.88 -22.16 5.68
C LYS A 349 1.43 -23.46 6.24
N ARG A 350 2.64 -23.42 6.81
CA ARG A 350 3.24 -24.60 7.43
C ARG A 350 2.42 -24.98 8.67
N LYS A 351 2.05 -26.25 8.80
CA LYS A 351 1.19 -26.76 9.88
C LYS A 351 1.74 -26.44 11.28
N THR A 352 3.04 -26.58 11.44
CA THR A 352 3.75 -26.36 12.72
C THR A 352 4.17 -24.91 12.96
N SER A 353 3.77 -23.95 12.09
CA SER A 353 4.20 -22.55 12.22
C SER A 353 3.53 -21.84 13.39
N PHE A 354 4.33 -21.14 14.20
CA PHE A 354 3.84 -20.13 15.12
C PHE A 354 3.48 -18.85 14.35
N TYR A 355 2.67 -17.98 14.96
CA TYR A 355 2.38 -16.69 14.39
C TYR A 355 3.43 -15.65 14.81
N LEU A 356 4.40 -15.43 13.93
CA LEU A 356 5.54 -14.56 14.19
C LEU A 356 5.40 -13.25 13.42
N SER A 357 5.80 -12.14 14.01
CA SER A 357 5.76 -10.85 13.35
C SER A 357 6.67 -10.78 12.12
N GLY A 358 6.30 -9.97 11.14
CA GLY A 358 7.11 -9.77 9.94
C GLY A 358 7.07 -10.92 8.95
N ARG A 359 8.22 -11.26 8.37
CA ARG A 359 8.32 -12.24 7.27
C ARG A 359 9.31 -13.37 7.62
N PRO A 360 8.93 -14.27 8.52
CA PRO A 360 9.80 -15.41 8.89
C PRO A 360 10.00 -16.32 7.68
N LYS A 361 11.22 -16.83 7.55
CA LYS A 361 11.56 -17.78 6.48
C LYS A 361 10.89 -19.14 6.72
N ASN A 362 10.55 -19.84 5.64
CA ASN A 362 10.07 -21.22 5.65
C ASN A 362 8.78 -21.49 6.44
N GLN A 363 7.96 -20.45 6.70
CA GLN A 363 6.70 -20.59 7.42
C GLN A 363 5.51 -20.48 6.49
N TRP A 364 5.31 -19.29 5.92
CA TRP A 364 4.18 -19.01 5.04
C TRP A 364 4.65 -18.55 3.68
N TYR A 365 3.96 -19.04 2.63
CA TYR A 365 4.21 -18.65 1.24
C TYR A 365 2.94 -18.17 0.57
N LYS A 366 3.08 -17.19 -0.32
CA LYS A 366 2.05 -16.77 -1.27
C LYS A 366 2.45 -17.25 -2.67
N TRP A 367 1.54 -17.99 -3.28
CA TRP A 367 1.70 -18.52 -4.63
C TRP A 367 0.67 -17.88 -5.54
N LYS A 368 1.04 -16.72 -6.08
CA LYS A 368 0.15 -15.95 -6.95
C LYS A 368 -0.12 -16.68 -8.26
N ARG A 369 -1.26 -16.37 -8.89
CA ARG A 369 -1.53 -16.77 -10.27
C ARG A 369 -0.54 -16.10 -11.21
N GLU A 370 -0.34 -16.70 -12.38
CA GLU A 370 0.36 -16.04 -13.47
C GLU A 370 -0.37 -14.75 -13.83
N PRO A 371 0.35 -13.63 -13.95
CA PRO A 371 -0.26 -12.37 -14.35
C PRO A 371 -0.79 -12.48 -15.78
N LEU A 372 -1.85 -11.73 -16.06
CA LEU A 372 -2.26 -11.50 -17.44
C LEU A 372 -1.18 -10.69 -18.16
N THR A 373 -1.03 -10.88 -19.47
CA THR A 373 -0.08 -10.13 -20.28
C THR A 373 -0.73 -9.58 -21.53
N VAL A 374 -0.24 -8.40 -21.95
CA VAL A 374 -0.58 -7.76 -23.23
C VAL A 374 0.65 -7.09 -23.81
N ASP A 375 0.76 -7.07 -25.12
CA ASP A 375 1.81 -6.38 -25.83
C ASP A 375 1.35 -4.99 -26.25
N LEU A 376 1.92 -3.95 -25.63
CA LEU A 376 1.52 -2.55 -25.82
C LEU A 376 2.66 -1.73 -26.45
N VAL A 377 2.29 -0.68 -27.18
CA VAL A 377 3.24 0.23 -27.84
C VAL A 377 3.65 1.35 -26.90
N LEU A 378 4.95 1.65 -26.83
CA LEU A 378 5.45 2.81 -26.08
C LEU A 378 5.03 4.12 -26.80
N MET A 379 4.32 5.00 -26.05
CA MET A 379 3.83 6.28 -26.55
C MET A 379 4.56 7.47 -25.93
N TYR A 380 4.72 7.41 -24.59
CA TYR A 380 5.34 8.50 -23.83
C TYR A 380 6.28 7.96 -22.78
N ALA A 381 7.33 8.73 -22.50
CA ALA A 381 8.29 8.43 -21.45
C ALA A 381 8.50 9.66 -20.57
N GLN A 382 8.64 9.45 -19.26
CA GLN A 382 8.91 10.48 -18.26
C GLN A 382 10.13 10.11 -17.45
N ARG A 383 10.91 11.09 -17.01
CA ARG A 383 12.04 10.87 -16.10
C ARG A 383 11.58 10.29 -14.76
N GLY A 384 12.39 9.40 -14.21
CA GLY A 384 12.16 8.87 -12.89
C GLY A 384 12.54 9.83 -11.78
N HIS A 385 12.40 9.36 -10.53
CA HIS A 385 12.76 10.10 -9.33
C HIS A 385 13.94 9.44 -8.60
N GLY A 386 14.64 10.20 -7.77
CA GLY A 386 15.75 9.72 -6.96
C GLY A 386 16.90 9.17 -7.84
N ARG A 387 17.34 7.95 -7.62
CA ARG A 387 18.44 7.31 -8.37
C ARG A 387 18.20 7.21 -9.87
N ARG A 388 16.93 7.28 -10.31
CA ARG A 388 16.52 7.18 -11.72
C ARG A 388 16.18 8.53 -12.35
N SER A 389 16.49 9.65 -11.69
CA SER A 389 16.17 11.01 -12.18
C SER A 389 16.86 11.37 -13.49
N SER A 390 18.00 10.73 -13.80
CA SER A 390 18.73 10.90 -15.05
C SER A 390 18.21 10.04 -16.23
N TYR A 391 17.33 9.06 -15.94
CA TYR A 391 16.79 8.12 -16.94
C TYR A 391 15.30 8.32 -17.12
N TYR A 392 14.81 8.05 -18.32
CA TYR A 392 13.39 7.85 -18.57
C TYR A 392 13.01 6.47 -18.04
N SER A 393 12.21 6.43 -16.96
CA SER A 393 11.85 5.19 -16.26
C SER A 393 10.35 5.01 -16.03
N ASP A 394 9.55 6.01 -16.36
CA ASP A 394 8.09 5.98 -16.37
C ASP A 394 7.58 5.97 -17.80
N PHE A 395 6.87 4.90 -18.18
CA PHE A 395 6.47 4.65 -19.56
C PHE A 395 4.95 4.61 -19.67
N THR A 396 4.38 5.41 -20.57
CA THR A 396 2.96 5.33 -20.94
C THR A 396 2.84 4.49 -22.20
N LEU A 397 1.99 3.47 -22.14
CA LEU A 397 1.82 2.46 -23.17
C LEU A 397 0.39 2.45 -23.68
N GLY A 398 0.23 2.24 -24.97
CA GLY A 398 -1.04 2.26 -25.69
C GLY A 398 -1.33 0.99 -26.46
N ALA A 399 -2.61 0.82 -26.74
CA ALA A 399 -3.14 -0.20 -27.65
C ALA A 399 -3.80 0.46 -28.87
N TRP A 400 -3.88 -0.26 -29.97
CA TRP A 400 -4.53 0.21 -31.18
C TRP A 400 -6.06 0.23 -31.04
N SER A 401 -6.68 1.40 -31.18
CA SER A 401 -8.16 1.50 -31.27
C SER A 401 -8.66 1.16 -32.68
N ASP A 402 -7.88 1.49 -33.66
CA ASP A 402 -7.99 1.24 -35.10
C ASP A 402 -6.59 1.10 -35.71
N ALA A 403 -6.49 1.00 -37.02
CA ALA A 403 -5.20 0.76 -37.70
C ALA A 403 -4.17 1.90 -37.52
N GLU A 404 -4.59 3.10 -37.16
CA GLU A 404 -3.72 4.28 -37.11
C GLU A 404 -3.69 4.97 -35.75
N THR A 405 -4.65 4.70 -34.85
CA THR A 405 -4.82 5.43 -33.60
C THR A 405 -4.40 4.61 -32.40
N LEU A 406 -3.34 5.05 -31.69
CA LEU A 406 -2.95 4.53 -30.40
C LEU A 406 -3.67 5.25 -29.26
N VAL A 407 -4.25 4.50 -28.34
CA VAL A 407 -4.92 5.03 -27.15
C VAL A 407 -4.16 4.59 -25.90
N PRO A 408 -3.76 5.52 -24.99
CA PRO A 408 -3.05 5.19 -23.77
C PRO A 408 -3.87 4.25 -22.88
N VAL A 409 -3.26 3.14 -22.43
CA VAL A 409 -3.88 2.10 -21.58
C VAL A 409 -3.33 2.12 -20.18
N CYS A 410 -2.00 2.18 -20.03
CA CYS A 410 -1.39 2.14 -18.69
C CYS A 410 -0.07 2.90 -18.62
N LYS A 411 0.40 3.11 -17.37
CA LYS A 411 1.77 3.52 -17.06
C LYS A 411 2.51 2.39 -16.36
N ALA A 412 3.72 2.04 -16.83
CA ALA A 412 4.59 1.06 -16.20
C ALA A 412 5.93 1.71 -15.82
N TYR A 413 6.39 1.47 -14.59
CA TYR A 413 7.62 2.04 -14.02
C TYR A 413 8.51 0.99 -13.33
N SER A 414 8.23 -0.28 -13.54
CA SER A 414 8.95 -1.42 -12.93
C SER A 414 8.93 -2.65 -13.83
N GLY A 415 9.68 -3.67 -13.45
CA GLY A 415 9.69 -4.97 -14.11
C GLY A 415 10.82 -5.13 -15.15
N TYR A 416 11.70 -4.16 -15.26
CA TYR A 416 12.91 -4.19 -16.11
C TYR A 416 14.18 -4.17 -15.26
N THR A 417 15.26 -4.71 -15.80
CA THR A 417 16.60 -4.62 -15.23
C THR A 417 17.25 -3.27 -15.54
N ASP A 418 18.31 -2.91 -14.81
CA ASP A 418 19.05 -1.67 -15.08
C ASP A 418 19.68 -1.67 -16.49
N LYS A 419 20.08 -2.83 -17.01
CA LYS A 419 20.58 -2.98 -18.38
C LYS A 419 19.49 -2.71 -19.43
N GLU A 420 18.28 -3.15 -19.18
CA GLU A 420 17.12 -2.88 -20.04
C GLU A 420 16.70 -1.42 -19.94
N LEU A 421 16.73 -0.82 -18.75
CA LEU A 421 16.44 0.61 -18.57
C LEU A 421 17.36 1.48 -19.42
N ILE A 422 18.67 1.20 -19.44
CA ILE A 422 19.65 1.93 -20.26
C ILE A 422 19.30 1.81 -21.75
N LYS A 423 18.88 0.62 -22.20
CA LYS A 423 18.49 0.42 -23.60
C LYS A 423 17.22 1.20 -23.96
N ILE A 424 16.21 1.19 -23.08
CA ILE A 424 14.98 1.96 -23.30
C ILE A 424 15.26 3.47 -23.26
N ASP A 425 16.05 3.95 -22.30
CA ASP A 425 16.42 5.36 -22.18
C ASP A 425 17.13 5.88 -23.44
N LYS A 426 18.09 5.09 -23.98
CA LYS A 426 18.76 5.41 -25.23
C LYS A 426 17.75 5.48 -26.39
N TRP A 427 16.89 4.47 -26.53
CA TRP A 427 15.88 4.43 -27.57
C TRP A 427 14.91 5.63 -27.48
N VAL A 428 14.43 5.98 -26.28
CA VAL A 428 13.56 7.13 -26.04
C VAL A 428 14.22 8.44 -26.52
N ARG A 429 15.52 8.64 -26.21
CA ARG A 429 16.26 9.84 -26.65
C ARG A 429 16.39 9.94 -28.15
N GLU A 430 16.58 8.81 -28.82
CA GLU A 430 16.73 8.74 -30.30
C GLU A 430 15.39 8.90 -31.02
N HIS A 431 14.25 8.54 -30.39
CA HIS A 431 12.93 8.52 -31.02
C HIS A 431 11.96 9.57 -30.45
N THR A 432 12.44 10.52 -29.65
CA THR A 432 11.61 11.62 -29.14
C THR A 432 11.24 12.54 -30.30
N ASN A 433 9.96 12.69 -30.55
CA ASN A 433 9.40 13.57 -31.57
C ASN A 433 8.81 14.88 -31.00
N ASP A 434 8.34 14.87 -29.72
CA ASP A 434 7.78 16.04 -29.07
C ASP A 434 8.02 16.04 -27.55
N ARG A 435 7.81 17.20 -26.89
CA ARG A 435 8.08 17.40 -25.48
C ARG A 435 6.95 18.16 -24.80
N PHE A 436 6.40 17.57 -23.75
CA PHE A 436 5.35 18.16 -22.90
C PHE A 436 5.86 18.24 -21.46
N GLY A 437 6.56 19.32 -21.13
CA GLY A 437 7.23 19.44 -19.82
C GLY A 437 8.20 18.28 -19.56
N PRO A 438 8.03 17.48 -18.49
CA PRO A 438 8.89 16.32 -18.18
C PRO A 438 8.63 15.11 -19.07
N VAL A 439 7.54 15.11 -19.84
CA VAL A 439 7.12 13.98 -20.68
C VAL A 439 7.72 14.11 -22.07
N ARG A 440 8.18 13.02 -22.62
CA ARG A 440 8.62 12.88 -24.03
C ARG A 440 7.60 12.05 -24.78
N SER A 441 7.10 12.58 -25.89
CA SER A 441 6.40 11.79 -26.88
C SER A 441 7.42 11.12 -27.77
N VAL A 442 7.21 9.85 -28.09
CA VAL A 442 8.10 9.08 -28.96
C VAL A 442 7.36 8.60 -30.19
N THR A 443 8.08 8.53 -31.30
CA THR A 443 7.55 7.87 -32.51
C THR A 443 7.26 6.40 -32.18
N PRO A 444 6.05 5.88 -32.45
CA PRO A 444 5.74 4.48 -32.23
C PRO A 444 6.74 3.55 -32.94
N GLY A 445 7.37 2.65 -32.18
CA GLY A 445 8.42 1.76 -32.71
C GLY A 445 8.88 0.69 -31.73
N LEU A 446 8.48 0.78 -30.45
CA LEU A 446 8.87 -0.19 -29.43
C LEU A 446 7.63 -0.81 -28.79
N VAL A 447 7.56 -2.14 -28.83
CA VAL A 447 6.52 -2.94 -28.15
C VAL A 447 7.06 -3.48 -26.82
N LEU A 448 6.24 -3.41 -25.80
CA LEU A 448 6.55 -3.93 -24.46
C LEU A 448 5.47 -4.93 -24.04
N GLU A 449 5.87 -6.12 -23.62
CA GLU A 449 4.99 -7.06 -22.95
C GLU A 449 4.74 -6.60 -21.51
N ILE A 450 3.49 -6.27 -21.21
CA ILE A 450 3.06 -5.76 -19.92
C ILE A 450 2.33 -6.85 -19.16
N ALA A 451 2.85 -7.20 -17.98
CA ALA A 451 2.18 -8.05 -17.02
C ALA A 451 1.32 -7.21 -16.09
N PHE A 452 0.13 -7.69 -15.73
CA PHE A 452 -0.78 -7.03 -14.80
C PHE A 452 -1.68 -8.06 -14.09
N ASP A 453 -2.20 -7.68 -12.93
CA ASP A 453 -2.95 -8.61 -12.08
C ASP A 453 -4.43 -8.67 -12.47
N ALA A 454 -5.04 -7.56 -12.94
CA ALA A 454 -6.42 -7.50 -13.43
C ALA A 454 -6.64 -6.29 -14.36
N ALA A 455 -7.66 -6.36 -15.22
CA ALA A 455 -8.19 -5.24 -15.99
C ALA A 455 -9.57 -4.86 -15.47
N GLN A 456 -9.88 -3.57 -15.39
CA GLN A 456 -11.16 -3.04 -14.90
C GLN A 456 -11.62 -1.84 -15.73
N TYR A 457 -12.90 -1.55 -15.73
CA TYR A 457 -13.46 -0.34 -16.36
C TYR A 457 -12.96 0.92 -15.65
N SER A 458 -12.63 1.93 -16.44
CA SER A 458 -12.18 3.22 -15.93
C SER A 458 -12.76 4.39 -16.70
N LYS A 459 -13.55 5.23 -16.02
CA LYS A 459 -14.07 6.48 -16.57
C LYS A 459 -12.99 7.58 -16.66
N ARG A 460 -11.83 7.40 -16.02
CA ARG A 460 -10.73 8.37 -16.00
C ARG A 460 -9.79 8.25 -17.19
N HIS A 461 -9.67 7.05 -17.75
CA HIS A 461 -8.76 6.76 -18.84
C HIS A 461 -9.48 6.88 -20.20
N LYS A 462 -8.82 7.49 -21.20
CA LYS A 462 -9.36 7.58 -22.57
C LYS A 462 -9.65 6.20 -23.17
N SER A 463 -8.90 5.17 -22.80
CA SER A 463 -9.11 3.79 -23.23
C SER A 463 -10.39 3.17 -22.65
N GLY A 464 -10.95 3.71 -21.58
CA GLY A 464 -12.01 3.08 -20.80
C GLY A 464 -11.53 1.93 -19.90
N VAL A 465 -10.22 1.63 -19.87
CA VAL A 465 -9.62 0.51 -19.12
C VAL A 465 -8.56 1.04 -18.15
N ALA A 466 -8.46 0.43 -16.98
CA ALA A 466 -7.33 0.52 -16.07
C ALA A 466 -6.74 -0.85 -15.81
N LEU A 467 -5.43 -1.00 -15.91
CA LEU A 467 -4.70 -2.22 -15.54
C LEU A 467 -4.22 -2.10 -14.11
N ARG A 468 -4.39 -3.18 -13.33
CA ARG A 468 -3.93 -3.23 -11.93
C ARG A 468 -2.49 -3.72 -11.85
N PHE A 469 -1.61 -2.92 -11.25
CA PHE A 469 -0.17 -3.19 -11.10
C PHE A 469 0.54 -3.52 -12.42
N PRO A 470 0.40 -2.67 -13.46
CA PRO A 470 1.08 -2.90 -14.72
C PRO A 470 2.60 -2.76 -14.54
N ARG A 471 3.32 -3.74 -15.09
CA ARG A 471 4.78 -3.81 -15.05
C ARG A 471 5.32 -4.42 -16.34
N ILE A 472 6.49 -3.99 -16.74
CA ILE A 472 7.15 -4.53 -17.93
C ILE A 472 7.61 -5.95 -17.59
N LYS A 473 7.20 -6.93 -18.38
CA LYS A 473 7.65 -8.31 -18.31
C LYS A 473 8.81 -8.59 -19.27
N ARG A 474 8.72 -8.01 -20.48
CA ARG A 474 9.73 -8.19 -21.51
C ARG A 474 9.72 -7.05 -22.52
N LEU A 475 10.90 -6.70 -23.05
CA LEU A 475 11.05 -5.80 -24.18
C LEU A 475 10.92 -6.61 -25.47
N ARG A 476 9.98 -6.22 -26.33
CA ARG A 476 9.67 -6.93 -27.58
C ARG A 476 10.30 -6.22 -28.78
N TRP A 477 11.63 -6.19 -28.82
CA TRP A 477 12.38 -5.66 -29.98
C TRP A 477 12.13 -6.45 -31.28
N ASP A 478 11.68 -7.68 -31.11
CA ASP A 478 11.36 -8.64 -32.17
C ASP A 478 9.98 -8.41 -32.80
N LYS A 479 9.09 -7.65 -32.15
CA LYS A 479 7.68 -7.56 -32.53
C LYS A 479 7.35 -6.25 -33.22
N PRO A 480 6.82 -6.29 -34.48
CA PRO A 480 6.32 -5.09 -35.14
C PRO A 480 5.18 -4.43 -34.37
N ILE A 481 5.12 -3.10 -34.39
CA ILE A 481 4.06 -2.36 -33.67
C ILE A 481 2.65 -2.66 -34.19
N SER A 482 2.52 -3.07 -35.45
CA SER A 482 1.25 -3.50 -36.05
C SER A 482 0.67 -4.78 -35.46
N GLU A 483 1.51 -5.59 -34.83
CA GLU A 483 1.13 -6.82 -34.13
C GLU A 483 0.87 -6.60 -32.64
N ALA A 484 1.03 -5.36 -32.14
CA ALA A 484 0.66 -5.04 -30.77
C ALA A 484 -0.86 -5.14 -30.57
N GLU A 485 -1.25 -5.29 -29.30
CA GLU A 485 -2.64 -5.56 -28.94
C GLU A 485 -3.59 -4.43 -29.32
N THR A 486 -4.81 -4.84 -29.67
CA THR A 486 -5.91 -3.91 -29.88
C THR A 486 -6.59 -3.53 -28.56
N LEU A 487 -7.14 -2.34 -28.51
CA LEU A 487 -7.95 -1.88 -27.36
C LEU A 487 -9.16 -2.80 -27.11
N LYS A 488 -9.72 -3.37 -28.19
CA LYS A 488 -10.82 -4.37 -28.10
C LYS A 488 -10.38 -5.62 -27.33
N HIS A 489 -9.20 -6.14 -27.62
CA HIS A 489 -8.64 -7.28 -26.90
C HIS A 489 -8.36 -6.92 -25.42
N VAL A 490 -7.74 -5.77 -25.15
CA VAL A 490 -7.50 -5.32 -23.76
C VAL A 490 -8.81 -5.20 -22.98
N LYS A 491 -9.89 -4.70 -23.62
CA LYS A 491 -11.22 -4.63 -22.99
C LYS A 491 -11.83 -6.00 -22.73
N SER A 492 -11.58 -6.99 -23.58
CA SER A 492 -12.11 -8.35 -23.37
C SER A 492 -11.50 -9.08 -22.15
N LEU A 493 -10.36 -8.57 -21.64
CA LEU A 493 -9.72 -9.09 -20.42
C LEU A 493 -10.37 -8.56 -19.13
N ILE A 494 -11.32 -7.62 -19.23
CA ILE A 494 -12.08 -7.12 -18.08
C ILE A 494 -13.03 -8.21 -17.61
N GLN A 495 -12.81 -8.69 -16.38
CA GLN A 495 -13.61 -9.73 -15.75
C GLN A 495 -14.82 -9.17 -14.97
N GLU A 496 -14.91 -7.85 -14.85
CA GLU A 496 -15.98 -7.16 -14.13
C GLU A 496 -17.11 -6.77 -15.11
N PRO A 497 -18.38 -7.04 -14.78
CA PRO A 497 -19.48 -6.48 -15.55
C PRO A 497 -19.49 -4.95 -15.43
N GLU A 498 -19.85 -4.26 -16.50
CA GLU A 498 -20.18 -2.82 -16.46
C GLU A 498 -21.25 -2.55 -15.40
N PHE A 499 -20.99 -1.58 -14.51
CA PHE A 499 -21.97 -1.07 -13.55
C PHE A 499 -22.75 0.10 -14.13
#